data_c0725231b2650563ef4a0fa623d44317
#
_entry.id   c0725231b2650563ef4a0fa623d44317
#
_cell.length_a   1.000
_cell.length_b   1.000
_cell.length_c   1.000
_cell.angle_alpha   90.00
_cell.angle_beta   90.00
_cell.angle_gamma   90.00
#
_symmetry.space_group_name_H-M   'P 1'
#
loop_
_entity.id
_entity.type
_entity.pdbx_description
1 polymer ?
#
loop_
_entity_poly.entity_id
_entity_poly.type
_entity_poly.pdbx_seq_one_letter_code
_entity_poly.pdbx_strand_id
1 'polypeptide(L)'
;DREGRTDGKTASLFSDYPEKYMIPQLKEVARKYDVNGVWLDAECWGAQLDYSEKARAAWKEFSGSDEFPEDGAAEFEEFKCMHRLRFEEYLRAWVDALHSEFPQLDCCSNWAYTTMMPLPVRAEIANISGDFDPFLSVDRARTECRYLENTGYPWELQSWGFDIVDGQGPCRKTVAQICQEAAVVMMHGGGYMNYFLPTRGGYIPESV
;
A
#
# COMPACT_ATOMS: atom_id res chain seq x y z
N ASP A 1 -7.62 6.56 15.79
CA ASP A 1 -9.00 6.04 15.87
C ASP A 1 -9.97 7.11 16.41
N ARG A 2 -11.27 6.79 16.50
CA ARG A 2 -12.32 7.72 16.98
C ARG A 2 -12.08 8.23 18.39
N GLU A 3 -11.41 7.46 19.23
CA GLU A 3 -11.09 7.82 20.61
C GLU A 3 -9.82 8.67 20.73
N GLY A 4 -9.24 9.08 19.60
CA GLY A 4 -8.02 9.89 19.57
C GLY A 4 -6.73 9.12 19.88
N ARG A 5 -6.79 7.78 19.90
CA ARG A 5 -5.59 6.94 20.07
C ARG A 5 -4.84 6.83 18.76
N THR A 6 -3.53 6.88 18.81
CA THR A 6 -2.64 6.66 17.67
C THR A 6 -1.89 5.34 17.83
N ASP A 7 -1.55 4.71 16.72
CA ASP A 7 -0.69 3.51 16.73
C ASP A 7 0.79 3.85 16.92
N GLY A 8 1.14 5.13 16.81
CA GLY A 8 2.50 5.63 16.91
C GLY A 8 3.44 5.18 15.78
N LYS A 9 2.91 4.62 14.72
CA LYS A 9 3.68 4.02 13.61
C LYS A 9 3.30 4.58 12.25
N THR A 10 2.02 4.87 12.02
CA THR A 10 1.50 5.30 10.72
C THR A 10 1.38 6.81 10.67
N ALA A 11 1.96 7.43 9.66
CA ALA A 11 1.79 8.85 9.40
C ALA A 11 0.45 9.09 8.69
N SER A 12 -0.31 10.09 9.17
CA SER A 12 -1.55 10.49 8.51
C SER A 12 -1.28 11.09 7.13
N LEU A 13 -2.05 10.72 6.12
CA LEU A 13 -2.01 11.34 4.79
C LEU A 13 -2.51 12.79 4.78
N PHE A 14 -3.22 13.20 5.83
CA PHE A 14 -3.64 14.59 6.02
C PHE A 14 -2.59 15.43 6.73
N SER A 15 -1.46 14.83 7.14
CA SER A 15 -0.33 15.55 7.74
C SER A 15 0.56 16.16 6.66
N ASP A 16 1.48 17.00 7.08
CA ASP A 16 2.53 17.58 6.24
C ASP A 16 3.81 16.69 6.19
N TYR A 17 3.72 15.45 6.67
CA TYR A 17 4.84 14.49 6.64
C TYR A 17 5.33 14.19 5.22
N PRO A 18 4.44 13.94 4.24
CA PRO A 18 4.90 13.66 2.88
C PRO A 18 5.75 14.79 2.29
N GLU A 19 5.28 16.03 2.40
CA GLU A 19 5.93 17.20 1.82
C GLU A 19 7.19 17.60 2.58
N LYS A 20 7.18 17.54 3.92
CA LYS A 20 8.28 18.01 4.76
C LYS A 20 9.39 16.99 4.95
N TYR A 21 9.09 15.72 4.90
CA TYR A 21 10.06 14.67 5.23
C TYR A 21 10.23 13.63 4.13
N MET A 22 9.16 12.98 3.70
CA MET A 22 9.25 11.85 2.79
C MET A 22 9.78 12.25 1.40
N ILE A 23 9.15 13.21 0.75
CA ILE A 23 9.58 13.67 -0.59
C ILE A 23 11.02 14.20 -0.57
N PRO A 24 11.43 15.05 0.40
CA PRO A 24 12.84 15.45 0.52
C PRO A 24 13.81 14.29 0.69
N GLN A 25 13.46 13.26 1.47
CA GLN A 25 14.29 12.05 1.64
C GLN A 25 14.43 11.26 0.35
N LEU A 26 13.33 11.05 -0.38
CA LEU A 26 13.35 10.37 -1.68
C LEU A 26 14.21 11.10 -2.69
N LYS A 27 14.10 12.44 -2.76
CA LYS A 27 14.96 13.27 -3.59
C LYS A 27 16.43 13.20 -3.19
N GLU A 28 16.70 13.13 -1.89
CA GLU A 28 18.07 12.96 -1.40
C GLU A 28 18.65 11.60 -1.83
N VAL A 29 17.89 10.52 -1.73
CA VAL A 29 18.30 9.19 -2.20
C VAL A 29 18.59 9.23 -3.71
N ALA A 30 17.66 9.76 -4.51
CA ALA A 30 17.83 9.85 -5.95
C ALA A 30 19.06 10.68 -6.39
N ARG A 31 19.41 11.73 -5.62
CA ARG A 31 20.60 12.55 -5.90
C ARG A 31 21.92 11.89 -5.49
N LYS A 32 21.91 11.15 -4.38
CA LYS A 32 23.15 10.64 -3.77
C LYS A 32 23.53 9.25 -4.25
N TYR A 33 22.56 8.49 -4.72
CA TYR A 33 22.76 7.11 -5.09
C TYR A 33 22.27 6.89 -6.52
N ASP A 34 22.93 6.01 -7.24
CA ASP A 34 22.57 5.64 -8.61
C ASP A 34 21.42 4.61 -8.58
N VAL A 35 20.23 5.08 -8.25
CA VAL A 35 19.03 4.27 -8.17
C VAL A 35 18.18 4.41 -9.43
N ASN A 36 17.66 3.32 -9.93
CA ASN A 36 16.78 3.33 -11.11
C ASN A 36 15.32 3.62 -10.73
N GLY A 37 14.93 3.35 -9.50
CA GLY A 37 13.57 3.57 -9.03
C GLY A 37 13.44 3.58 -7.52
N VAL A 38 12.24 3.91 -7.08
CA VAL A 38 11.82 3.87 -5.68
C VAL A 38 10.52 3.07 -5.56
N TRP A 39 10.45 2.26 -4.53
CA TRP A 39 9.27 1.50 -4.15
C TRP A 39 8.88 1.88 -2.72
N LEU A 40 7.65 2.35 -2.54
CA LEU A 40 7.14 2.74 -1.23
C LEU A 40 6.24 1.66 -0.67
N ASP A 41 6.69 1.08 0.46
CA ASP A 41 5.99 0.02 1.16
C ASP A 41 4.79 0.52 1.95
N ALA A 42 3.81 -0.34 2.10
CA ALA A 42 2.64 -0.15 2.96
C ALA A 42 1.77 1.09 2.64
N GLU A 43 1.89 1.66 1.45
CA GLU A 43 1.15 2.88 1.08
C GLU A 43 -0.36 2.70 1.12
N CYS A 44 -0.88 1.54 0.68
CA CYS A 44 -2.32 1.24 0.70
C CYS A 44 -2.96 1.36 2.10
N TRP A 45 -2.16 1.20 3.17
CA TRP A 45 -2.61 1.42 4.54
C TRP A 45 -2.98 2.88 4.81
N GLY A 46 -2.48 3.82 3.99
CA GLY A 46 -2.88 5.22 4.05
C GLY A 46 -4.35 5.48 3.70
N ALA A 47 -5.01 4.54 3.02
CA ALA A 47 -6.44 4.61 2.76
C ALA A 47 -7.31 4.23 3.97
N GLN A 48 -6.71 3.83 5.11
CA GLN A 48 -7.43 3.59 6.35
C GLN A 48 -8.02 4.89 6.92
N LEU A 49 -9.09 4.72 7.71
CA LEU A 49 -9.81 5.85 8.27
C LEU A 49 -8.97 6.59 9.32
N ASP A 50 -8.79 7.86 9.11
CA ASP A 50 -8.12 8.80 10.01
C ASP A 50 -9.15 9.73 10.67
N TYR A 51 -9.08 9.85 11.97
CA TYR A 51 -9.97 10.68 12.79
C TYR A 51 -9.22 11.85 13.45
N SER A 52 -8.05 12.23 12.90
CA SER A 52 -7.30 13.39 13.38
C SER A 52 -8.01 14.71 13.10
N GLU A 53 -7.56 15.77 13.76
CA GLU A 53 -8.08 17.12 13.51
C GLU A 53 -7.89 17.58 12.05
N LYS A 54 -6.81 17.18 11.40
CA LYS A 54 -6.59 17.50 9.98
C LYS A 54 -7.56 16.72 9.08
N ALA A 55 -7.83 15.44 9.39
CA ALA A 55 -8.85 14.67 8.69
C ALA A 55 -10.26 15.23 8.94
N ARG A 56 -10.54 15.73 10.15
CA ARG A 56 -11.81 16.41 10.45
C ARG A 56 -12.01 17.67 9.61
N ALA A 57 -10.96 18.49 9.49
CA ALA A 57 -11.02 19.68 8.64
C ALA A 57 -11.27 19.32 7.17
N ALA A 58 -10.60 18.28 6.66
CA ALA A 58 -10.82 17.77 5.31
C ALA A 58 -12.23 17.19 5.12
N TRP A 59 -12.75 16.48 6.12
CA TRP A 59 -14.12 15.97 6.09
C TRP A 59 -15.15 17.11 6.05
N LYS A 60 -14.94 18.14 6.83
CA LYS A 60 -15.80 19.32 6.81
C LYS A 60 -15.82 19.99 5.43
N GLU A 61 -14.67 20.12 4.79
CA GLU A 61 -14.56 20.67 3.44
C GLU A 61 -15.27 19.76 2.41
N PHE A 62 -15.13 18.45 2.56
CA PHE A 62 -15.67 17.45 1.64
C PHE A 62 -17.19 17.30 1.76
N SER A 63 -17.71 17.20 2.99
CA SER A 63 -19.12 16.86 3.28
C SER A 63 -19.97 18.03 3.76
N GLY A 64 -19.32 19.09 4.25
CA GLY A 64 -20.00 20.20 4.97
C GLY A 64 -20.27 19.93 6.44
N SER A 65 -19.94 18.73 6.98
CA SER A 65 -20.19 18.34 8.36
C SER A 65 -18.92 18.41 9.21
N ASP A 66 -19.03 18.91 10.42
CA ASP A 66 -17.95 18.91 11.42
C ASP A 66 -17.80 17.56 12.15
N GLU A 67 -18.82 16.71 12.06
CA GLU A 67 -18.86 15.43 12.75
C GLU A 67 -18.57 14.28 11.80
N PHE A 68 -17.71 13.35 12.21
CA PHE A 68 -17.48 12.14 11.46
C PHE A 68 -18.72 11.24 11.48
N PRO A 69 -19.06 10.60 10.34
CA PRO A 69 -20.23 9.74 10.28
C PRO A 69 -20.06 8.48 11.14
N GLU A 70 -21.14 8.00 11.73
CA GLU A 70 -21.14 6.73 12.45
C GLU A 70 -21.02 5.55 11.49
N ASP A 71 -20.47 4.44 12.01
CA ASP A 71 -20.34 3.20 11.24
C ASP A 71 -21.74 2.71 10.82
N GLY A 72 -21.90 2.50 9.51
CA GLY A 72 -23.19 2.08 8.93
C GLY A 72 -24.13 3.24 8.57
N ALA A 73 -23.77 4.49 8.84
CA ALA A 73 -24.49 5.64 8.28
C ALA A 73 -24.29 5.71 6.76
N ALA A 74 -25.22 6.36 6.06
CA ALA A 74 -25.13 6.53 4.61
C ALA A 74 -23.86 7.27 4.17
N GLU A 75 -23.47 8.27 4.95
CA GLU A 75 -22.28 9.11 4.73
C GLU A 75 -20.96 8.39 5.02
N PHE A 76 -21.01 7.20 5.63
CA PHE A 76 -19.78 6.46 5.98
C PHE A 76 -19.01 5.99 4.73
N GLU A 77 -19.70 5.66 3.65
CA GLU A 77 -19.04 5.32 2.38
C GLU A 77 -18.39 6.56 1.74
N GLU A 78 -18.99 7.74 1.88
CA GLU A 78 -18.39 9.00 1.44
C GLU A 78 -17.13 9.32 2.24
N PHE A 79 -17.13 9.04 3.54
CA PHE A 79 -15.95 9.20 4.40
C PHE A 79 -14.80 8.28 3.97
N LYS A 80 -15.08 7.02 3.66
CA LYS A 80 -14.08 6.11 3.07
C LYS A 80 -13.58 6.61 1.72
N CYS A 81 -14.49 7.12 0.89
CA CYS A 81 -14.15 7.66 -0.42
C CYS A 81 -13.19 8.84 -0.29
N MET A 82 -13.42 9.77 0.64
CA MET A 82 -12.51 10.88 0.91
C MET A 82 -11.08 10.39 1.23
N HIS A 83 -10.93 9.35 2.07
CA HIS A 83 -9.60 8.80 2.39
C HIS A 83 -8.91 8.18 1.17
N ARG A 84 -9.66 7.47 0.33
CA ARG A 84 -9.12 6.88 -0.91
C ARG A 84 -8.70 7.96 -1.91
N LEU A 85 -9.49 9.02 -2.07
CA LEU A 85 -9.13 10.16 -2.90
C LEU A 85 -7.88 10.87 -2.36
N ARG A 86 -7.79 11.03 -1.04
CA ARG A 86 -6.59 11.61 -0.41
C ARG A 86 -5.35 10.76 -0.66
N PHE A 87 -5.48 9.43 -0.63
CA PHE A 87 -4.38 8.54 -0.99
C PHE A 87 -3.94 8.70 -2.45
N GLU A 88 -4.88 8.84 -3.36
CA GLU A 88 -4.59 9.10 -4.78
C GLU A 88 -3.87 10.44 -4.97
N GLU A 89 -4.29 11.49 -4.26
CA GLU A 89 -3.62 12.80 -4.26
C GLU A 89 -2.19 12.70 -3.71
N TYR A 90 -2.02 12.00 -2.62
CA TYR A 90 -0.71 11.74 -2.03
C TYR A 90 0.22 11.03 -3.02
N LEU A 91 -0.26 9.97 -3.67
CA LEU A 91 0.52 9.24 -4.67
C LEU A 91 0.98 10.17 -5.80
N ARG A 92 0.06 10.92 -6.39
CA ARG A 92 0.41 11.88 -7.44
C ARG A 92 1.42 12.92 -6.96
N ALA A 93 1.22 13.46 -5.77
CA ALA A 93 2.09 14.51 -5.24
C ALA A 93 3.56 14.08 -5.13
N TRP A 94 3.84 12.88 -4.62
CA TRP A 94 5.23 12.44 -4.52
C TRP A 94 5.81 11.97 -5.86
N VAL A 95 5.01 11.32 -6.72
CA VAL A 95 5.42 10.91 -8.07
C VAL A 95 5.80 12.15 -8.90
N ASP A 96 4.91 13.13 -8.98
CA ASP A 96 5.14 14.38 -9.72
C ASP A 96 6.35 15.15 -9.16
N ALA A 97 6.49 15.17 -7.83
CA ALA A 97 7.63 15.82 -7.19
C ALA A 97 8.97 15.16 -7.54
N LEU A 98 9.01 13.84 -7.69
CA LEU A 98 10.21 13.12 -8.12
C LEU A 98 10.45 13.30 -9.63
N HIS A 99 9.44 13.12 -10.48
CA HIS A 99 9.57 13.24 -11.92
C HIS A 99 9.91 14.65 -12.38
N SER A 100 9.54 15.69 -11.62
CA SER A 100 9.94 17.06 -11.91
C SER A 100 11.47 17.26 -11.90
N GLU A 101 12.21 16.41 -11.19
CA GLU A 101 13.67 16.49 -11.05
C GLU A 101 14.37 15.26 -11.66
N PHE A 102 13.74 14.12 -11.59
CA PHE A 102 14.26 12.81 -12.05
C PHE A 102 13.24 12.13 -12.97
N PRO A 103 13.02 12.61 -14.19
CA PRO A 103 11.95 12.11 -15.08
C PRO A 103 12.14 10.65 -15.51
N GLN A 104 13.35 10.09 -15.35
CA GLN A 104 13.67 8.69 -15.68
C GLN A 104 13.54 7.74 -14.49
N LEU A 105 13.22 8.25 -13.29
CA LEU A 105 13.16 7.44 -12.08
C LEU A 105 11.86 6.64 -12.04
N ASP A 106 11.94 5.32 -12.00
CA ASP A 106 10.78 4.47 -11.83
C ASP A 106 10.14 4.68 -10.44
N CYS A 107 8.88 5.07 -10.42
CA CYS A 107 8.09 5.19 -9.21
C CYS A 107 7.15 4.00 -9.10
N CYS A 108 7.22 3.27 -8.01
CA CYS A 108 6.37 2.11 -7.75
C CYS A 108 5.63 2.28 -6.43
N SER A 109 4.34 2.03 -6.44
CA SER A 109 3.47 2.15 -5.26
C SER A 109 3.00 0.79 -4.79
N ASN A 110 3.05 0.54 -3.48
CA ASN A 110 2.33 -0.55 -2.85
C ASN A 110 0.84 -0.17 -2.75
N TRP A 111 0.16 -0.25 -3.88
CA TRP A 111 -1.23 0.18 -4.08
C TRP A 111 -2.27 -0.83 -3.63
N ALA A 112 -2.02 -2.10 -3.89
CA ALA A 112 -2.99 -3.15 -3.67
C ALA A 112 -2.75 -3.90 -2.36
N TYR A 113 -3.79 -4.00 -1.57
CA TYR A 113 -3.93 -4.98 -0.51
C TYR A 113 -5.41 -5.33 -0.37
N THR A 114 -5.79 -6.44 -0.97
CA THR A 114 -7.18 -6.93 -0.98
C THR A 114 -8.15 -5.84 -1.49
N THR A 115 -9.00 -5.28 -0.67
CA THR A 115 -10.02 -4.31 -1.08
C THR A 115 -9.76 -2.90 -0.52
N MET A 116 -8.57 -2.62 0.02
CA MET A 116 -8.27 -1.32 0.64
C MET A 116 -8.34 -0.18 -0.37
N MET A 117 -7.79 -0.40 -1.56
CA MET A 117 -7.71 0.63 -2.60
C MET A 117 -8.31 0.16 -3.93
N PRO A 118 -9.65 0.15 -4.07
CA PRO A 118 -10.34 -0.35 -5.26
C PRO A 118 -10.44 0.67 -6.40
N LEU A 119 -9.91 1.90 -6.23
CA LEU A 119 -9.96 2.94 -7.25
C LEU A 119 -8.89 2.70 -8.34
N PRO A 120 -9.12 3.20 -9.58
CA PRO A 120 -8.09 3.18 -10.60
C PRO A 120 -6.88 4.02 -10.21
N VAL A 121 -5.68 3.56 -10.55
CA VAL A 121 -4.47 4.37 -10.41
C VAL A 121 -4.49 5.52 -11.42
N ARG A 122 -4.21 6.73 -10.95
CA ARG A 122 -4.17 7.96 -11.79
C ARG A 122 -2.88 8.74 -11.55
N ALA A 123 -1.75 8.04 -11.52
CA ALA A 123 -0.42 8.62 -11.37
C ALA A 123 0.52 7.98 -12.39
N GLU A 124 1.58 8.67 -12.75
CA GLU A 124 2.60 8.17 -13.68
C GLU A 124 3.57 7.21 -12.95
N ILE A 125 3.08 6.01 -12.63
CA ILE A 125 3.89 4.97 -11.99
C ILE A 125 4.39 3.93 -12.99
N ALA A 126 5.54 3.34 -12.70
CA ALA A 126 6.16 2.32 -13.55
C ALA A 126 5.38 0.99 -13.48
N ASN A 127 4.96 0.60 -12.28
CA ASN A 127 4.17 -0.59 -12.03
C ASN A 127 3.33 -0.46 -10.76
N ILE A 128 2.25 -1.22 -10.70
CA ILE A 128 1.47 -1.40 -9.49
C ILE A 128 2.06 -2.56 -8.70
N SER A 129 2.41 -2.34 -7.46
CA SER A 129 2.78 -3.38 -6.52
C SER A 129 1.68 -3.59 -5.48
N GLY A 130 1.64 -4.74 -4.88
CA GLY A 130 0.70 -5.00 -3.81
C GLY A 130 0.94 -6.31 -3.10
N ASP A 131 0.29 -6.45 -1.98
CA ASP A 131 0.29 -7.67 -1.19
C ASP A 131 -1.09 -8.32 -1.24
N PHE A 132 -1.15 -9.60 -0.97
CA PHE A 132 -2.40 -10.27 -0.66
C PHE A 132 -2.33 -10.92 0.72
N ASP A 133 -3.48 -10.96 1.38
CA ASP A 133 -3.62 -11.51 2.72
C ASP A 133 -3.10 -12.97 2.75
N PRO A 134 -2.19 -13.32 3.68
CA PRO A 134 -1.64 -14.67 3.81
C PRO A 134 -2.71 -15.71 4.15
N PHE A 135 -3.82 -15.30 4.77
CA PHE A 135 -4.95 -16.20 5.05
C PHE A 135 -5.78 -16.43 3.78
N LEU A 136 -6.01 -17.68 3.41
CA LEU A 136 -6.63 -18.06 2.13
C LEU A 136 -5.91 -17.46 0.91
N SER A 137 -4.61 -17.41 0.98
CA SER A 137 -3.74 -16.64 0.09
C SER A 137 -3.94 -16.92 -1.41
N VAL A 138 -4.20 -18.18 -1.79
CA VAL A 138 -4.46 -18.53 -3.20
C VAL A 138 -5.74 -17.88 -3.73
N ASP A 139 -6.80 -17.82 -2.92
CA ASP A 139 -8.06 -17.18 -3.32
C ASP A 139 -7.96 -15.65 -3.30
N ARG A 140 -7.19 -15.13 -2.34
CA ARG A 140 -6.85 -13.69 -2.30
C ARG A 140 -6.04 -13.29 -3.52
N ALA A 141 -4.97 -14.03 -3.84
CA ALA A 141 -4.18 -13.79 -5.05
C ALA A 141 -5.06 -13.81 -6.31
N ARG A 142 -5.97 -14.75 -6.46
CA ARG A 142 -6.90 -14.80 -7.60
C ARG A 142 -7.78 -13.56 -7.71
N THR A 143 -8.21 -13.01 -6.59
CA THR A 143 -9.04 -11.81 -6.55
C THR A 143 -8.25 -10.58 -6.98
N GLU A 144 -7.06 -10.40 -6.39
CA GLU A 144 -6.15 -9.29 -6.73
C GLU A 144 -5.70 -9.36 -8.19
N CYS A 145 -5.30 -10.53 -8.67
CA CYS A 145 -4.88 -10.71 -10.06
C CYS A 145 -5.95 -10.27 -11.06
N ARG A 146 -7.21 -10.66 -10.83
CA ARG A 146 -8.33 -10.27 -11.71
C ARG A 146 -8.60 -8.77 -11.73
N TYR A 147 -8.31 -8.09 -10.65
CA TYR A 147 -8.36 -6.64 -10.61
C TYR A 147 -7.18 -6.05 -11.39
N LEU A 148 -5.96 -6.49 -11.07
CA LEU A 148 -4.73 -5.89 -11.59
C LEU A 148 -4.52 -6.12 -13.09
N GLU A 149 -4.87 -7.30 -13.62
CA GLU A 149 -4.75 -7.60 -15.07
C GLU A 149 -5.59 -6.68 -15.95
N ASN A 150 -6.60 -6.00 -15.38
CA ASN A 150 -7.47 -5.07 -16.09
C ASN A 150 -7.10 -3.60 -15.88
N THR A 151 -6.03 -3.28 -15.16
CA THR A 151 -5.62 -1.90 -14.89
C THR A 151 -4.89 -1.25 -16.07
N GLY A 152 -4.31 -2.04 -16.95
CA GLY A 152 -3.47 -1.56 -18.06
C GLY A 152 -2.03 -1.22 -17.67
N TYR A 153 -1.66 -1.37 -16.40
CA TYR A 153 -0.29 -1.20 -15.92
C TYR A 153 0.45 -2.55 -15.83
N PRO A 154 1.78 -2.55 -15.94
CA PRO A 154 2.58 -3.64 -15.38
C PRO A 154 2.28 -3.78 -13.88
N TRP A 155 2.26 -4.98 -13.35
CA TRP A 155 1.94 -5.21 -11.95
C TRP A 155 2.64 -6.43 -11.37
N GLU A 156 2.78 -6.42 -10.08
CA GLU A 156 3.33 -7.53 -9.30
C GLU A 156 2.57 -7.68 -7.97
N LEU A 157 2.59 -8.90 -7.45
CA LEU A 157 2.02 -9.19 -6.14
C LEU A 157 3.05 -9.86 -5.24
N GLN A 158 3.10 -9.38 -4.01
CA GLN A 158 3.95 -9.88 -2.95
C GLN A 158 3.19 -10.88 -2.08
N SER A 159 3.71 -12.09 -2.04
CA SER A 159 3.29 -13.11 -1.09
C SER A 159 4.12 -13.01 0.18
N TRP A 160 3.50 -13.22 1.33
CA TRP A 160 4.23 -13.45 2.56
C TRP A 160 4.62 -14.92 2.68
N GLY A 161 5.90 -15.20 2.88
CA GLY A 161 6.43 -16.55 3.08
C GLY A 161 6.03 -17.19 4.42
N PHE A 162 5.08 -16.57 5.12
CA PHE A 162 4.56 -16.99 6.40
C PHE A 162 3.07 -16.64 6.55
N ASP A 163 2.37 -17.41 7.37
CA ASP A 163 1.03 -17.10 7.85
C ASP A 163 1.09 -16.50 9.26
N ILE A 164 0.11 -15.68 9.59
CA ILE A 164 -0.10 -15.19 10.94
C ILE A 164 -1.19 -16.05 11.58
N VAL A 165 -0.78 -16.91 12.49
CA VAL A 165 -1.70 -17.79 13.22
C VAL A 165 -1.93 -17.20 14.61
N ASP A 166 -3.20 -17.00 14.97
CA ASP A 166 -3.59 -16.44 16.26
C ASP A 166 -2.93 -17.17 17.42
N GLY A 167 -2.26 -16.42 18.29
CA GLY A 167 -1.57 -16.94 19.48
C GLY A 167 -0.23 -17.64 19.24
N GLN A 168 0.18 -17.86 17.99
CA GLN A 168 1.45 -18.53 17.67
C GLN A 168 2.48 -17.62 17.00
N GLY A 169 2.05 -16.46 16.53
CA GLY A 169 2.88 -15.57 15.72
C GLY A 169 3.10 -16.09 14.29
N PRO A 170 4.08 -15.55 13.56
CA PRO A 170 4.31 -15.93 12.16
C PRO A 170 4.75 -17.40 12.04
N CYS A 171 3.99 -18.16 11.27
CA CYS A 171 4.30 -19.55 10.90
C CYS A 171 4.71 -19.62 9.44
N ARG A 172 5.78 -20.35 9.11
CA ARG A 172 6.24 -20.47 7.71
C ARG A 172 5.25 -21.24 6.85
N LYS A 173 5.04 -20.73 5.67
CA LYS A 173 4.30 -21.47 4.63
C LYS A 173 5.14 -22.61 4.08
N THR A 174 4.46 -23.64 3.59
CA THR A 174 5.10 -24.73 2.86
C THR A 174 5.53 -24.27 1.46
N VAL A 175 6.54 -24.92 0.90
CA VAL A 175 6.95 -24.69 -0.50
C VAL A 175 5.77 -24.85 -1.46
N ALA A 176 4.91 -25.85 -1.21
CA ALA A 176 3.74 -26.07 -2.06
C ALA A 176 2.76 -24.88 -2.05
N GLN A 177 2.51 -24.24 -0.89
CA GLN A 177 1.68 -23.05 -0.80
C GLN A 177 2.30 -21.90 -1.60
N ILE A 178 3.58 -21.62 -1.39
CA ILE A 178 4.30 -20.55 -2.10
C ILE A 178 4.26 -20.80 -3.62
N CYS A 179 4.50 -22.03 -4.07
CA CYS A 179 4.41 -22.37 -5.49
C CYS A 179 2.99 -22.21 -6.07
N GLN A 180 1.95 -22.51 -5.30
CA GLN A 180 0.56 -22.30 -5.75
C GLN A 180 0.24 -20.81 -5.90
N GLU A 181 0.69 -19.98 -4.95
CA GLU A 181 0.52 -18.54 -5.00
C GLU A 181 1.26 -17.94 -6.21
N ALA A 182 2.52 -18.32 -6.38
CA ALA A 182 3.33 -17.90 -7.53
C ALA A 182 2.69 -18.30 -8.87
N ALA A 183 2.21 -19.54 -8.98
CA ALA A 183 1.56 -20.02 -10.18
C ALA A 183 0.32 -19.20 -10.52
N VAL A 184 -0.51 -18.84 -9.53
CA VAL A 184 -1.70 -18.01 -9.73
C VAL A 184 -1.31 -16.64 -10.27
N VAL A 185 -0.36 -15.95 -9.62
CA VAL A 185 0.06 -14.61 -10.02
C VAL A 185 0.65 -14.62 -11.43
N MET A 186 1.57 -15.54 -11.71
CA MET A 186 2.25 -15.64 -13.00
C MET A 186 1.30 -16.06 -14.14
N MET A 187 0.31 -16.92 -13.88
CA MET A 187 -0.71 -17.31 -14.87
C MET A 187 -1.59 -16.13 -15.31
N HIS A 188 -1.77 -15.13 -14.46
CA HIS A 188 -2.49 -13.89 -14.77
C HIS A 188 -1.56 -12.80 -15.39
N GLY A 189 -0.28 -13.12 -15.59
CA GLY A 189 0.67 -12.22 -16.24
C GLY A 189 1.36 -11.22 -15.31
N GLY A 190 1.22 -11.37 -13.99
CA GLY A 190 1.87 -10.52 -13.01
C GLY A 190 3.28 -10.97 -12.63
N GLY A 191 4.07 -10.06 -12.07
CA GLY A 191 5.29 -10.35 -11.35
C GLY A 191 4.98 -10.96 -9.98
N TYR A 192 5.82 -11.87 -9.53
CA TYR A 192 5.68 -12.49 -8.21
C TYR A 192 6.87 -12.19 -7.33
N MET A 193 6.61 -11.64 -6.16
CA MET A 193 7.59 -11.46 -5.09
C MET A 193 7.25 -12.33 -3.88
N ASN A 194 8.27 -12.67 -3.09
CA ASN A 194 8.08 -13.36 -1.82
C ASN A 194 8.77 -12.62 -0.68
N TYR A 195 8.00 -12.27 0.33
CA TYR A 195 8.47 -11.59 1.53
C TYR A 195 8.77 -12.59 2.64
N PHE A 196 9.99 -12.57 3.13
CA PHE A 196 10.43 -13.38 4.26
C PHE A 196 10.90 -12.51 5.41
N LEU A 197 10.57 -12.93 6.63
CA LEU A 197 11.09 -12.29 7.83
C LEU A 197 12.57 -12.69 8.01
N PRO A 198 13.49 -11.73 8.01
CA PRO A 198 14.89 -12.01 8.28
C PRO A 198 15.09 -12.43 9.74
N THR A 199 16.19 -13.12 10.01
CA THR A 199 16.63 -13.36 11.38
C THR A 199 17.06 -12.05 12.04
N ARG A 200 17.24 -12.07 13.37
CA ARG A 200 17.81 -10.92 14.10
C ARG A 200 19.20 -10.53 13.62
N GLY A 201 19.95 -11.46 13.02
CA GLY A 201 21.25 -11.20 12.39
C GLY A 201 21.17 -10.58 10.99
N GLY A 202 19.96 -10.35 10.46
CA GLY A 202 19.75 -9.72 9.16
C GLY A 202 19.95 -10.62 7.94
N TYR A 203 19.90 -11.93 8.11
CA TYR A 203 20.00 -12.90 7.01
C TYR A 203 18.75 -13.77 6.88
N ILE A 204 18.51 -14.28 5.69
CA ILE A 204 17.44 -15.24 5.40
C ILE A 204 17.92 -16.63 5.87
N PRO A 205 17.13 -17.37 6.69
CA PRO A 205 17.52 -18.71 7.12
C PRO A 205 17.63 -19.68 5.94
N GLU A 206 18.58 -20.61 5.99
CA GLU A 206 18.76 -21.64 4.95
C GLU A 206 17.52 -22.52 4.72
N SER A 207 16.62 -22.55 5.69
CA SER A 207 15.38 -23.32 5.62
C SER A 207 14.22 -22.59 4.91
N VAL A 208 14.49 -21.46 4.26
CA VAL A 208 13.50 -20.68 3.49
C VAL A 208 13.57 -20.96 1.99
#